data_2a20c023af1abec34356c90d071cb613
#
_entry.id   2a20c023af1abec34356c90d071cb613
#
_cell.length_a   1.000
_cell.length_b   1.000
_cell.length_c   1.000
_cell.angle_alpha   90.00
_cell.angle_beta   90.00
_cell.angle_gamma   90.00
#
_symmetry.space_group_name_H-M   'P 1'
#
loop_
_entity.id
_entity.type
_entity.pdbx_description
1 polymer ?
#
loop_
_entity_poly.entity_id
_entity_poly.type
_entity_poly.pdbx_seq_one_letter_code
_entity_poly.pdbx_strand_id
1 'polypeptide(L)'
;MIEKPNFFVFTGGPGVGKTTLIRHLQAEGEFVVEESARAVIREQATSGGTGVPWLDAKAFCDLTARRDIAIFDAMAGETRRVFFDRGIADSYRANDVEPSAELVEAIRTRRYNRRVFVFPPWREIYETDNERRQDWAEAERTFDKILSVLPEI
;
A
#
# COMPACT_ATOMS: atom_id res chain seq x y z
N MET A 1 -13.05 -9.02 15.15
CA MET A 1 -11.75 -8.93 14.44
C MET A 1 -11.72 -9.94 13.32
N ILE A 2 -11.33 -9.52 12.13
CA ILE A 2 -11.18 -10.39 10.96
C ILE A 2 -9.68 -10.67 10.78
N GLU A 3 -9.25 -11.91 10.97
CA GLU A 3 -7.88 -12.34 10.79
C GLU A 3 -7.76 -13.17 9.51
N LYS A 4 -6.83 -12.77 8.64
CA LYS A 4 -6.58 -13.42 7.35
C LYS A 4 -5.11 -13.87 7.23
N PRO A 5 -4.78 -15.03 7.81
CA PRO A 5 -3.40 -15.54 7.77
C PRO A 5 -2.94 -15.91 6.35
N ASN A 6 -3.85 -15.99 5.39
CA ASN A 6 -3.57 -16.23 3.97
C ASN A 6 -3.37 -14.93 3.16
N PHE A 7 -3.50 -13.74 3.77
CA PHE A 7 -3.29 -12.44 3.13
C PHE A 7 -1.89 -11.89 3.48
N PHE A 8 -1.03 -11.80 2.49
CA PHE A 8 0.35 -11.34 2.64
C PHE A 8 0.51 -9.94 2.07
N VAL A 9 1.22 -9.08 2.78
CA VAL A 9 1.45 -7.69 2.36
C VAL A 9 2.88 -7.52 1.86
N PHE A 10 3.01 -6.88 0.70
CA PHE A 10 4.25 -6.35 0.18
C PHE A 10 4.27 -4.84 0.41
N THR A 11 5.33 -4.33 1.01
CA THR A 11 5.50 -2.92 1.28
C THR A 11 6.93 -2.47 1.01
N GLY A 12 7.17 -1.19 1.01
CA GLY A 12 8.46 -0.57 0.69
C GLY A 12 8.26 0.75 -0.04
N GLY A 13 9.35 1.46 -0.29
CA GLY A 13 9.33 2.68 -1.07
C GLY A 13 9.13 2.42 -2.58
N PRO A 14 9.02 3.47 -3.40
CA PRO A 14 8.97 3.33 -4.84
C PRO A 14 10.32 2.87 -5.41
N GLY A 15 10.31 2.23 -6.59
CA GLY A 15 11.53 1.84 -7.29
C GLY A 15 12.33 0.70 -6.66
N VAL A 16 11.67 -0.19 -5.91
CA VAL A 16 12.32 -1.27 -5.14
C VAL A 16 12.15 -2.66 -5.75
N GLY A 17 11.66 -2.76 -6.99
CA GLY A 17 11.45 -4.05 -7.66
C GLY A 17 10.15 -4.78 -7.26
N LYS A 18 9.31 -4.18 -6.44
CA LYS A 18 8.06 -4.76 -5.96
C LYS A 18 7.11 -5.10 -7.10
N THR A 19 6.93 -4.21 -8.07
CA THR A 19 6.08 -4.43 -9.25
C THR A 19 6.57 -5.62 -10.09
N THR A 20 7.86 -5.80 -10.26
CA THR A 20 8.44 -6.93 -10.99
C THR A 20 8.10 -8.26 -10.34
N LEU A 21 8.24 -8.36 -9.02
CA LEU A 21 7.88 -9.56 -8.27
C LEU A 21 6.36 -9.83 -8.35
N ILE A 22 5.54 -8.81 -8.21
CA ILE A 22 4.08 -8.93 -8.29
C ILE A 22 3.66 -9.49 -9.66
N ARG A 23 4.21 -8.97 -10.74
CA ARG A 23 3.94 -9.47 -12.10
C ARG A 23 4.37 -10.93 -12.26
N HIS A 24 5.50 -11.30 -11.67
CA HIS A 24 5.98 -12.69 -11.68
C HIS A 24 5.00 -13.62 -10.95
N LEU A 25 4.52 -13.22 -9.77
CA LEU A 25 3.55 -13.98 -9.00
C LEU A 25 2.21 -14.15 -9.75
N GLN A 26 1.75 -13.10 -10.43
CA GLN A 26 0.56 -13.18 -11.28
C GLN A 26 0.76 -14.17 -12.43
N ALA A 27 1.92 -14.16 -13.07
CA ALA A 27 2.26 -15.12 -14.13
C ALA A 27 2.32 -16.56 -13.63
N GLU A 28 2.69 -16.80 -12.37
CA GLU A 28 2.68 -18.10 -11.71
C GLU A 28 1.28 -18.55 -11.23
N GLY A 29 0.25 -17.73 -11.45
CA GLY A 29 -1.14 -18.03 -11.06
C GLY A 29 -1.50 -17.66 -9.63
N GLU A 30 -0.65 -16.91 -8.92
CA GLU A 30 -0.97 -16.39 -7.59
C GLU A 30 -2.00 -15.26 -7.66
N PHE A 31 -2.83 -15.17 -6.63
CA PHE A 31 -3.81 -14.07 -6.51
C PHE A 31 -3.12 -12.84 -5.95
N VAL A 32 -3.15 -11.75 -6.73
CA VAL A 32 -2.53 -10.47 -6.35
C VAL A 32 -3.58 -9.37 -6.35
N VAL A 33 -3.57 -8.55 -5.31
CA VAL A 33 -4.34 -7.31 -5.22
C VAL A 33 -3.41 -6.14 -5.49
N GLU A 34 -3.71 -5.39 -6.56
CA GLU A 34 -2.90 -4.26 -6.99
C GLU A 34 -3.04 -3.06 -6.04
N GLU A 35 -2.05 -2.17 -6.09
CA GLU A 35 -1.98 -0.97 -5.24
C GLU A 35 -3.17 -0.03 -5.45
N SER A 36 -3.94 0.20 -4.39
CA SER A 36 -5.11 1.10 -4.42
C SER A 36 -4.74 2.56 -4.67
N ALA A 37 -3.58 3.01 -4.23
CA ALA A 37 -3.11 4.39 -4.40
C ALA A 37 -3.09 4.82 -5.87
N ARG A 38 -2.61 3.96 -6.77
CA ARG A 38 -2.57 4.24 -8.22
C ARG A 38 -3.97 4.39 -8.80
N ALA A 39 -4.91 3.53 -8.37
CA ALA A 39 -6.30 3.61 -8.80
C ALA A 39 -6.95 4.92 -8.33
N VAL A 40 -6.72 5.32 -7.09
CA VAL A 40 -7.23 6.59 -6.54
C VAL A 40 -6.68 7.78 -7.32
N ILE A 41 -5.39 7.82 -7.59
CA ILE A 41 -4.77 8.91 -8.39
C ILE A 41 -5.42 9.01 -9.77
N ARG A 42 -5.61 7.89 -10.47
CA ARG A 42 -6.27 7.88 -11.79
C ARG A 42 -7.71 8.36 -11.72
N GLU A 43 -8.47 7.88 -10.74
CA GLU A 43 -9.88 8.27 -10.55
C GLU A 43 -10.02 9.76 -10.25
N GLN A 44 -9.16 10.32 -9.37
CA GLN A 44 -9.16 11.74 -9.06
C GLN A 44 -8.75 12.60 -10.27
N ALA A 45 -7.75 12.19 -11.03
CA ALA A 45 -7.34 12.88 -12.24
C ALA A 45 -8.47 12.91 -13.29
N THR A 46 -9.20 11.82 -13.45
CA THR A 46 -10.31 11.71 -14.42
C THR A 46 -11.54 12.52 -14.00
N SER A 47 -11.85 12.54 -12.69
CA SER A 47 -13.04 13.24 -12.15
C SER A 47 -12.79 14.71 -11.84
N GLY A 48 -11.57 15.20 -11.95
CA GLY A 48 -11.19 16.56 -11.54
C GLY A 48 -11.10 16.74 -10.03
N GLY A 49 -10.98 15.66 -9.27
CA GLY A 49 -10.83 15.69 -7.81
C GLY A 49 -9.44 16.11 -7.35
N THR A 50 -9.32 16.45 -6.08
CA THR A 50 -8.09 16.93 -5.43
C THR A 50 -7.46 15.90 -4.49
N GLY A 51 -8.03 14.73 -4.35
CA GLY A 51 -7.58 13.66 -3.45
C GLY A 51 -6.35 12.92 -3.97
N VAL A 52 -5.28 13.64 -4.23
CA VAL A 52 -3.96 13.14 -4.65
C VAL A 52 -2.89 13.63 -3.68
N PRO A 53 -1.75 12.91 -3.52
CA PRO A 53 -0.78 13.22 -2.46
C PRO A 53 -0.23 14.64 -2.50
N TRP A 54 -0.08 15.21 -3.69
CA TRP A 54 0.51 16.55 -3.88
C TRP A 54 -0.49 17.72 -3.81
N LEU A 55 -1.80 17.45 -3.68
CA LEU A 55 -2.85 18.47 -3.51
C LEU A 55 -3.53 18.38 -2.15
N ASP A 56 -3.94 17.19 -1.76
CA ASP A 56 -4.64 16.92 -0.50
C ASP A 56 -4.27 15.51 -0.02
N ALA A 57 -3.16 15.42 0.71
CA ALA A 57 -2.61 14.17 1.17
C ALA A 57 -3.57 13.42 2.12
N LYS A 58 -4.32 14.15 2.96
CA LYS A 58 -5.28 13.52 3.88
C LYS A 58 -6.44 12.88 3.12
N ALA A 59 -7.04 13.60 2.19
CA ALA A 59 -8.12 13.06 1.35
C ALA A 59 -7.64 11.85 0.54
N PHE A 60 -6.44 11.91 -0.03
CA PHE A 60 -5.81 10.80 -0.73
C PHE A 60 -5.65 9.57 0.16
N CYS A 61 -5.12 9.74 1.37
CA CYS A 61 -4.93 8.63 2.31
C CYS A 61 -6.27 8.02 2.75
N ASP A 62 -7.26 8.85 3.03
CA ASP A 62 -8.60 8.40 3.41
C ASP A 62 -9.28 7.61 2.28
N LEU A 63 -9.21 8.09 1.05
CA LEU A 63 -9.75 7.39 -0.13
C LEU A 63 -9.04 6.05 -0.37
N THR A 64 -7.71 6.04 -0.27
CA THR A 64 -6.91 4.84 -0.47
C THR A 64 -7.22 3.79 0.60
N ALA A 65 -7.25 4.18 1.87
CA ALA A 65 -7.55 3.26 2.96
C ALA A 65 -8.98 2.71 2.88
N ARG A 66 -9.96 3.52 2.54
CA ARG A 66 -11.35 3.03 2.35
C ARG A 66 -11.44 2.00 1.23
N ARG A 67 -10.71 2.22 0.14
CA ARG A 67 -10.64 1.25 -0.95
C ARG A 67 -10.00 -0.05 -0.49
N ASP A 68 -8.88 0.00 0.21
CA ASP A 68 -8.19 -1.17 0.74
C ASP A 68 -9.06 -1.95 1.74
N ILE A 69 -9.77 -1.25 2.61
CA ILE A 69 -10.72 -1.85 3.56
C ILE A 69 -11.85 -2.56 2.81
N ALA A 70 -12.43 -1.92 1.81
CA ALA A 70 -13.50 -2.51 1.00
C ALA A 70 -13.03 -3.78 0.27
N ILE A 71 -11.81 -3.76 -0.27
CA ILE A 71 -11.21 -4.94 -0.93
C ILE A 71 -10.99 -6.06 0.09
N PHE A 72 -10.40 -5.75 1.25
CA PHE A 72 -10.17 -6.71 2.32
C PHE A 72 -11.47 -7.40 2.73
N ASP A 73 -12.53 -6.63 2.96
CA ASP A 73 -13.84 -7.12 3.39
C ASP A 73 -14.52 -7.96 2.31
N ALA A 74 -14.46 -7.53 1.06
CA ALA A 74 -14.99 -8.28 -0.08
C ALA A 74 -14.30 -9.64 -0.26
N MET A 75 -13.03 -9.73 0.14
CA MET A 75 -12.22 -10.95 0.05
C MET A 75 -12.21 -11.77 1.34
N ALA A 76 -13.00 -11.42 2.35
CA ALA A 76 -12.98 -12.10 3.66
C ALA A 76 -13.24 -13.62 3.55
N GLY A 77 -14.03 -14.06 2.57
CA GLY A 77 -14.29 -15.47 2.28
C GLY A 77 -13.21 -16.20 1.46
N GLU A 78 -12.19 -15.48 0.97
CA GLU A 78 -11.13 -16.10 0.16
C GLU A 78 -10.22 -16.99 1.02
N THR A 79 -9.99 -18.20 0.55
CA THR A 79 -9.16 -19.21 1.25
C THR A 79 -7.80 -19.41 0.60
N ARG A 80 -7.64 -18.99 -0.65
CA ARG A 80 -6.35 -19.05 -1.34
C ARG A 80 -5.38 -18.02 -0.75
N ARG A 81 -4.11 -18.24 -1.00
CA ARG A 81 -3.06 -17.27 -0.70
C ARG A 81 -3.25 -16.02 -1.55
N VAL A 82 -3.23 -14.84 -0.92
CA VAL A 82 -3.40 -13.56 -1.59
C VAL A 82 -2.23 -12.64 -1.24
N PHE A 83 -1.67 -11.99 -2.23
CA PHE A 83 -0.60 -11.02 -2.08
C PHE A 83 -1.11 -9.62 -2.36
N PHE A 84 -0.98 -8.73 -1.39
CA PHE A 84 -1.42 -7.34 -1.49
C PHE A 84 -0.22 -6.43 -1.76
N ASP A 85 -0.32 -5.64 -2.81
CA ASP A 85 0.60 -4.54 -3.04
C ASP A 85 0.20 -3.38 -2.12
N ARG A 86 0.80 -3.33 -0.97
CA ARG A 86 0.54 -2.50 0.20
C ARG A 86 -0.69 -2.93 1.03
N GLY A 87 -0.64 -2.64 2.32
CA GLY A 87 -1.73 -2.85 3.27
C GLY A 87 -2.48 -1.57 3.57
N ILE A 88 -3.59 -1.70 4.31
CA ILE A 88 -4.55 -0.63 4.60
C ILE A 88 -3.90 0.64 5.19
N ALA A 89 -2.88 0.50 6.03
CA ALA A 89 -2.26 1.62 6.73
C ALA A 89 -1.09 2.27 5.99
N ASP A 90 -0.64 1.69 4.88
CA ASP A 90 0.61 2.11 4.22
C ASP A 90 0.58 3.55 3.70
N SER A 91 -0.56 3.99 3.16
CA SER A 91 -0.68 5.35 2.62
C SER A 91 -0.51 6.43 3.69
N TYR A 92 -1.04 6.22 4.89
CA TYR A 92 -0.87 7.16 6.01
C TYR A 92 0.59 7.28 6.43
N ARG A 93 1.28 6.14 6.52
CA ARG A 93 2.68 6.09 6.92
C ARG A 93 3.59 6.77 5.90
N ALA A 94 3.35 6.47 4.62
CA ALA A 94 4.15 7.03 3.55
C ALA A 94 3.98 8.55 3.39
N ASN A 95 2.81 9.09 3.74
CA ASN A 95 2.49 10.51 3.59
C ASN A 95 2.49 11.30 4.90
N ASP A 96 2.80 10.66 6.01
CA ASP A 96 2.86 11.29 7.34
C ASP A 96 1.53 11.96 7.74
N VAL A 97 0.43 11.27 7.50
CA VAL A 97 -0.93 11.73 7.75
C VAL A 97 -1.57 10.91 8.87
N GLU A 98 -2.24 11.58 9.80
CA GLU A 98 -2.99 10.92 10.86
C GLU A 98 -4.37 10.44 10.33
N PRO A 99 -4.70 9.16 10.51
CA PRO A 99 -6.00 8.63 10.12
C PRO A 99 -7.12 9.15 11.04
N SER A 100 -8.35 9.19 10.52
CA SER A 100 -9.54 9.44 11.35
C SER A 100 -9.78 8.31 12.35
N ALA A 101 -10.52 8.57 13.43
CA ALA A 101 -10.85 7.57 14.44
C ALA A 101 -11.58 6.36 13.86
N GLU A 102 -12.49 6.58 12.90
CA GLU A 102 -13.18 5.53 12.16
C GLU A 102 -12.20 4.60 11.42
N LEU A 103 -11.24 5.19 10.73
CA LEU A 103 -10.25 4.42 9.97
C LEU A 103 -9.24 3.72 10.88
N VAL A 104 -8.88 4.31 12.00
CA VAL A 104 -8.05 3.63 13.02
C VAL A 104 -8.75 2.36 13.51
N GLU A 105 -10.05 2.44 13.83
CA GLU A 105 -10.81 1.28 14.29
C GLU A 105 -10.93 0.22 13.17
N ALA A 106 -11.18 0.64 11.93
CA ALA A 106 -11.23 -0.28 10.80
C ALA A 106 -9.90 -1.01 10.59
N ILE A 107 -8.78 -0.30 10.74
CA ILE A 107 -7.43 -0.87 10.65
C ILE A 107 -7.19 -1.85 11.80
N ARG A 108 -7.60 -1.51 13.00
CA ARG A 108 -7.41 -2.36 14.19
C ARG A 108 -8.17 -3.67 14.15
N THR A 109 -9.30 -3.71 13.47
CA THR A 109 -10.20 -4.88 13.41
C THR A 109 -9.89 -5.82 12.26
N ARG A 110 -8.91 -5.50 11.41
CA ARG A 110 -8.49 -6.32 10.26
C ARG A 110 -7.01 -6.67 10.38
N ARG A 111 -6.70 -7.95 10.22
CA ARG A 111 -5.33 -8.46 10.35
C ARG A 111 -4.94 -9.26 9.13
N TYR A 112 -3.87 -8.82 8.48
CA TYR A 112 -3.13 -9.60 7.48
C TYR A 112 -2.26 -10.66 8.17
N ASN A 113 -1.57 -11.46 7.37
CA ASN A 113 -0.52 -12.33 7.88
C ASN A 113 0.57 -11.49 8.57
N ARG A 114 1.10 -11.99 9.69
CA ARG A 114 2.16 -11.31 10.45
C ARG A 114 3.49 -11.21 9.69
N ARG A 115 3.67 -12.04 8.65
CA ARG A 115 4.83 -11.94 7.76
C ARG A 115 4.55 -10.88 6.70
N VAL A 116 5.26 -9.77 6.81
CA VAL A 116 5.22 -8.68 5.85
C VAL A 116 6.51 -8.71 5.05
N PHE A 117 6.41 -8.63 3.73
CA PHE A 117 7.55 -8.58 2.84
C PHE A 117 7.92 -7.12 2.59
N VAL A 118 9.07 -6.71 3.11
CA VAL A 118 9.54 -5.34 3.01
C VAL A 118 10.65 -5.26 1.97
N PHE A 119 10.47 -4.40 0.98
CA PHE A 119 11.43 -4.18 -0.10
C PHE A 119 12.28 -2.95 0.23
N PRO A 120 13.58 -3.12 0.55
CA PRO A 120 14.47 -1.99 0.80
C PRO A 120 14.76 -1.25 -0.51
N PRO A 121 15.17 0.03 -0.45
CA PRO A 121 15.67 0.75 -1.60
C PRO A 121 16.87 0.00 -2.22
N TRP A 122 16.88 -0.11 -3.54
CA TRP A 122 17.95 -0.76 -4.28
C TRP A 122 18.43 0.18 -5.39
N ARG A 123 19.55 0.84 -5.16
CA ARG A 123 20.02 1.92 -5.99
C ARG A 123 20.28 1.50 -7.44
N GLU A 124 20.77 0.28 -7.66
CA GLU A 124 21.10 -0.27 -8.98
C GLU A 124 19.87 -0.41 -9.89
N ILE A 125 18.68 -0.56 -9.31
CA ILE A 125 17.43 -0.68 -10.06
C ILE A 125 16.48 0.51 -9.83
N TYR A 126 16.91 1.51 -9.06
CA TYR A 126 16.08 2.69 -8.78
C TYR A 126 16.03 3.59 -10.02
N GLU A 127 14.82 3.79 -10.52
CA GLU A 127 14.53 4.67 -11.65
C GLU A 127 13.44 5.67 -11.25
N THR A 128 13.59 6.92 -11.73
CA THR A 128 12.55 7.94 -11.60
C THR A 128 11.77 8.04 -12.91
N ASP A 129 10.44 8.08 -12.82
CA ASP A 129 9.54 8.30 -13.94
C ASP A 129 8.44 9.32 -13.56
N ASN A 130 7.47 9.54 -14.44
CA ASN A 130 6.36 10.49 -14.20
C ASN A 130 5.47 10.10 -13.01
N GLU A 131 5.44 8.85 -12.61
CA GLU A 131 4.69 8.34 -11.46
C GLU A 131 5.54 8.32 -10.18
N ARG A 132 6.87 8.33 -10.29
CA ARG A 132 7.84 8.32 -9.22
C ARG A 132 8.48 9.69 -9.08
N ARG A 133 7.95 10.50 -8.19
CA ARG A 133 8.44 11.86 -7.94
C ARG A 133 9.46 11.94 -6.81
N GLN A 134 9.75 10.82 -6.15
CA GLN A 134 10.74 10.75 -5.09
C GLN A 134 12.14 10.53 -5.67
N ASP A 135 13.12 11.27 -5.16
CA ASP A 135 14.53 10.99 -5.38
C ASP A 135 15.02 9.84 -4.47
N TRP A 136 16.28 9.45 -4.61
CA TRP A 136 16.87 8.37 -3.82
C TRP A 136 16.82 8.65 -2.31
N ALA A 137 17.13 9.87 -1.87
CA ALA A 137 17.11 10.24 -0.45
C ALA A 137 15.71 10.17 0.13
N GLU A 138 14.69 10.58 -0.62
CA GLU A 138 13.29 10.44 -0.23
C GLU A 138 12.86 8.97 -0.16
N ALA A 139 13.32 8.13 -1.08
CA ALA A 139 13.05 6.70 -1.06
C ALA A 139 13.64 6.04 0.22
N GLU A 140 14.86 6.39 0.60
CA GLU A 140 15.47 5.92 1.85
C GLU A 140 14.67 6.38 3.08
N ARG A 141 14.26 7.65 3.14
CA ARG A 141 13.44 8.17 4.24
C ARG A 141 12.08 7.48 4.33
N THR A 142 11.45 7.22 3.20
CA THR A 142 10.16 6.50 3.14
C THR A 142 10.32 5.08 3.67
N PHE A 143 11.38 4.39 3.29
CA PHE A 143 11.69 3.05 3.79
C PHE A 143 11.89 3.03 5.30
N ASP A 144 12.67 3.97 5.84
CA ASP A 144 12.91 4.08 7.27
C ASP A 144 11.62 4.35 8.06
N LYS A 145 10.74 5.20 7.55
CA LYS A 145 9.40 5.44 8.13
C LYS A 145 8.57 4.15 8.16
N ILE A 146 8.53 3.40 7.07
CA ILE A 146 7.80 2.15 6.98
C ILE A 146 8.34 1.16 8.02
N LEU A 147 9.65 1.00 8.12
CA LEU A 147 10.27 0.11 9.10
C LEU A 147 9.94 0.48 10.54
N SER A 148 9.89 1.77 10.86
CA SER A 148 9.65 2.25 12.23
C SER A 148 8.27 1.88 12.78
N VAL A 149 7.29 1.61 11.91
CA VAL A 149 5.89 1.35 12.28
C VAL A 149 5.42 -0.08 11.97
N LEU A 150 6.28 -0.92 11.38
CA LEU A 150 5.94 -2.31 11.06
C LEU A 150 5.45 -3.15 12.25
N PRO A 151 6.00 -3.00 13.47
CA PRO A 151 5.52 -3.75 14.63
C PRO A 151 4.06 -3.48 14.99
N GLU A 152 3.48 -2.41 14.49
CA GLU A 152 2.09 -2.00 14.78
C GLU A 152 1.08 -2.53 13.76
N ILE A 153 1.56 -3.21 12.70
CA ILE A 153 0.68 -3.76 11.65
C ILE A 153 -0.01 -5.06 12.12
#